data_5ad1d2cfd79389c842f07af02a488251
#
_entry.id   5ad1d2cfd79389c842f07af02a488251
#
_cell.length_a   1.000
_cell.length_b   1.000
_cell.length_c   1.000
_cell.angle_alpha   90.00
_cell.angle_beta   90.00
_cell.angle_gamma   90.00
#
_symmetry.space_group_name_H-M   'P 1'
#
loop_
_entity.id
_entity.type
_entity.pdbx_description
1 polymer ?
#
loop_
_entity_poly.entity_id
_entity_poly.type
_entity_poly.pdbx_seq_one_letter_code
_entity_poly.pdbx_strand_id
1 'polypeptide(L)'
;MARMHARRKGKSCSVRPYRKEAPPWSNTDIKGIEKVITELRKEGVSSSKIGLILRDRYGVPDIKLVTGGKRIGDILRANKLESEIPEDLRDLMIKALGLRKHLSENANDLHNKRQLHLMESKIRRLVKYYTGSGRLPAGWSYKPETSEILLSR
;
A
#
# COMPACT_ATOMS: atom_id res chain seq x y z
N MET A 1 3.69 -7.39 -13.79
CA MET A 1 4.94 -7.54 -13.00
C MET A 1 5.26 -9.01 -12.81
N ALA A 2 6.47 -9.44 -13.15
CA ALA A 2 6.90 -10.82 -12.89
C ALA A 2 6.92 -11.09 -11.38
N ARG A 3 6.47 -12.27 -10.96
CA ARG A 3 6.56 -12.69 -9.56
C ARG A 3 8.02 -12.84 -9.18
N MET A 4 8.44 -12.07 -8.20
CA MET A 4 9.78 -12.16 -7.67
C MET A 4 9.80 -13.01 -6.43
N HIS A 5 10.67 -14.03 -6.42
CA HIS A 5 11.02 -14.75 -5.21
C HIS A 5 9.81 -15.20 -4.40
N ALA A 6 8.76 -15.64 -5.10
CA ALA A 6 7.62 -16.27 -4.45
C ALA A 6 8.08 -17.61 -3.89
N ARG A 7 8.23 -17.71 -2.59
CA ARG A 7 8.57 -18.94 -1.88
C ARG A 7 7.38 -19.87 -1.65
N ARG A 8 6.18 -19.42 -2.00
CA ARG A 8 4.95 -20.16 -1.82
C ARG A 8 4.56 -20.85 -3.12
N LYS A 9 4.29 -22.13 -3.07
CA LYS A 9 3.72 -22.90 -4.19
C LYS A 9 2.23 -22.60 -4.36
N GLY A 10 1.50 -22.40 -3.28
CA GLY A 10 0.07 -22.09 -3.28
C GLY A 10 -0.23 -20.68 -3.78
N LYS A 11 -1.37 -20.52 -4.47
CA LYS A 11 -1.85 -19.26 -5.07
C LYS A 11 -3.27 -18.92 -4.64
N SER A 12 -3.76 -19.51 -3.56
CA SER A 12 -5.09 -19.20 -3.05
C SER A 12 -5.16 -17.73 -2.61
N CYS A 13 -6.14 -17.04 -3.09
CA CYS A 13 -6.46 -15.67 -2.68
C CYS A 13 -7.99 -15.50 -2.74
N SER A 14 -8.51 -14.60 -1.93
CA SER A 14 -9.91 -14.20 -2.02
C SER A 14 -10.14 -13.43 -3.32
N VAL A 15 -11.19 -13.79 -4.02
CA VAL A 15 -11.63 -13.12 -5.26
C VAL A 15 -12.90 -12.35 -4.96
N ARG A 16 -12.98 -11.10 -5.43
CA ARG A 16 -14.22 -10.33 -5.32
C ARG A 16 -15.32 -10.97 -6.16
N PRO A 17 -16.57 -11.07 -5.64
CA PRO A 17 -17.69 -11.47 -6.45
C PRO A 17 -17.85 -10.50 -7.63
N TYR A 18 -18.14 -11.04 -8.82
CA TYR A 18 -18.44 -10.21 -9.97
C TYR A 18 -19.84 -9.61 -9.82
N ARG A 19 -19.91 -8.31 -9.61
CA ARG A 19 -21.17 -7.55 -9.52
C ARG A 19 -21.07 -6.31 -10.38
N LYS A 20 -22.18 -5.98 -11.04
CA LYS A 20 -22.30 -4.75 -11.84
C LYS A 20 -22.77 -3.58 -10.99
N GLU A 21 -23.58 -3.85 -9.97
CA GLU A 21 -24.21 -2.84 -9.11
C GLU A 21 -23.93 -3.12 -7.65
N ALA A 22 -24.06 -2.08 -6.83
CA ALA A 22 -23.94 -2.20 -5.39
C ALA A 22 -25.12 -3.03 -4.83
N PRO A 23 -24.90 -3.94 -3.86
CA PRO A 23 -25.98 -4.69 -3.25
C PRO A 23 -27.01 -3.74 -2.59
N PRO A 24 -28.31 -4.11 -2.56
CA PRO A 24 -29.37 -3.24 -2.01
C PRO A 24 -29.20 -2.91 -0.51
N TRP A 25 -28.47 -3.76 0.21
CA TRP A 25 -28.16 -3.56 1.63
C TRP A 25 -26.92 -2.68 1.86
N SER A 26 -26.18 -2.32 0.81
CA SER A 26 -24.94 -1.54 0.94
C SER A 26 -25.24 -0.05 1.20
N ASN A 27 -24.37 0.58 1.97
CA ASN A 27 -24.42 2.03 2.13
C ASN A 27 -24.01 2.70 0.82
N THR A 28 -24.90 3.56 0.27
CA THR A 28 -24.71 4.28 -0.99
C THR A 28 -24.51 5.79 -0.79
N ASP A 29 -24.40 6.27 0.45
CA ASP A 29 -24.14 7.69 0.73
C ASP A 29 -22.69 8.08 0.37
N ILE A 30 -22.51 8.57 -0.85
CA ILE A 30 -21.19 8.94 -1.39
C ILE A 30 -20.52 10.02 -0.52
N LYS A 31 -21.28 11.05 -0.13
CA LYS A 31 -20.71 12.19 0.63
C LYS A 31 -20.28 11.76 2.03
N GLY A 32 -21.06 10.93 2.71
CA GLY A 32 -20.71 10.34 4.00
C GLY A 32 -19.47 9.47 3.91
N ILE A 33 -19.38 8.62 2.89
CA ILE A 33 -18.22 7.76 2.64
C ILE A 33 -16.96 8.58 2.39
N GLU A 34 -17.01 9.62 1.54
CA GLU A 34 -15.86 10.49 1.27
C GLU A 34 -15.36 11.21 2.53
N LYS A 35 -16.27 11.67 3.41
CA LYS A 35 -15.92 12.26 4.72
C LYS A 35 -15.18 11.24 5.60
N VAL A 36 -15.74 10.05 5.76
CA VAL A 36 -15.11 8.98 6.56
C VAL A 36 -13.72 8.62 6.02
N ILE A 37 -13.54 8.54 4.70
CA ILE A 37 -12.22 8.28 4.09
C ILE A 37 -11.22 9.37 4.47
N THR A 38 -11.62 10.63 4.41
CA THR A 38 -10.74 11.77 4.73
C THR A 38 -10.40 11.84 6.23
N GLU A 39 -11.34 11.54 7.11
CA GLU A 39 -11.15 11.46 8.55
C GLU A 39 -10.17 10.35 8.93
N LEU A 40 -10.43 9.12 8.47
CA LEU A 40 -9.54 7.98 8.72
C LEU A 40 -8.13 8.22 8.17
N ARG A 41 -8.02 8.93 7.04
CA ARG A 41 -6.69 9.26 6.50
C ARG A 41 -5.96 10.28 7.36
N LYS A 42 -6.64 11.28 7.91
CA LYS A 42 -6.08 12.25 8.86
C LYS A 42 -5.62 11.59 10.16
N GLU A 43 -6.29 10.53 10.59
CA GLU A 43 -5.88 9.68 11.71
C GLU A 43 -4.65 8.80 11.41
N GLY A 44 -4.10 8.85 10.18
CA GLY A 44 -2.93 8.09 9.77
C GLY A 44 -3.21 6.66 9.30
N VAL A 45 -4.48 6.29 9.09
CA VAL A 45 -4.85 4.96 8.60
C VAL A 45 -4.44 4.79 7.13
N SER A 46 -3.84 3.65 6.78
CA SER A 46 -3.43 3.35 5.40
C SER A 46 -4.64 3.15 4.48
N SER A 47 -4.49 3.44 3.19
CA SER A 47 -5.59 3.32 2.20
C SER A 47 -6.14 1.89 2.11
N SER A 48 -5.32 0.89 2.31
CA SER A 48 -5.72 -0.51 2.35
C SER A 48 -6.57 -0.83 3.59
N LYS A 49 -6.21 -0.31 4.77
CA LYS A 49 -7.00 -0.46 6.01
C LYS A 49 -8.32 0.32 5.94
N ILE A 50 -8.32 1.52 5.34
CA ILE A 50 -9.55 2.28 5.09
C ILE A 50 -10.56 1.43 4.34
N GLY A 51 -10.14 0.73 3.27
CA GLY A 51 -11.03 -0.16 2.51
C GLY A 51 -11.63 -1.29 3.35
N LEU A 52 -10.85 -1.87 4.27
CA LEU A 52 -11.36 -2.89 5.20
C LEU A 52 -12.36 -2.31 6.20
N ILE A 53 -12.07 -1.15 6.78
CA ILE A 53 -12.97 -0.46 7.72
C ILE A 53 -14.30 -0.11 7.06
N LEU A 54 -14.26 0.40 5.82
CA LEU A 54 -15.46 0.73 5.07
C LEU A 54 -16.33 -0.50 4.80
N ARG A 55 -15.70 -1.63 4.47
CA ARG A 55 -16.41 -2.90 4.29
C ARG A 55 -17.03 -3.40 5.59
N ASP A 56 -16.28 -3.40 6.69
CA ASP A 56 -16.64 -4.10 7.91
C ASP A 56 -17.52 -3.26 8.84
N ARG A 57 -17.33 -1.93 8.88
CA ARG A 57 -18.08 -1.03 9.77
C ARG A 57 -19.18 -0.23 9.07
N TYR A 58 -18.93 0.17 7.83
CA TYR A 58 -19.85 1.07 7.11
C TYR A 58 -20.69 0.37 6.04
N GLY A 59 -20.54 -0.94 5.87
CA GLY A 59 -21.32 -1.73 4.92
C GLY A 59 -21.08 -1.37 3.45
N VAL A 60 -19.86 -0.93 3.10
CA VAL A 60 -19.45 -0.58 1.73
C VAL A 60 -18.57 -1.70 1.14
N PRO A 61 -19.11 -2.68 0.45
CA PRO A 61 -18.36 -3.84 -0.04
C PRO A 61 -17.41 -3.48 -1.20
N ASP A 62 -17.79 -2.55 -2.05
CA ASP A 62 -16.95 -2.05 -3.13
C ASP A 62 -17.17 -0.56 -3.37
N ILE A 63 -16.16 0.23 -3.09
CA ILE A 63 -16.20 1.68 -3.25
C ILE A 63 -16.43 2.08 -4.71
N LYS A 64 -15.84 1.37 -5.66
CA LYS A 64 -15.99 1.69 -7.07
C LYS A 64 -17.43 1.60 -7.56
N LEU A 65 -18.18 0.60 -7.07
CA LEU A 65 -19.58 0.43 -7.45
C LEU A 65 -20.45 1.55 -6.88
N VAL A 66 -20.14 2.00 -5.65
CA VAL A 66 -20.90 3.06 -4.98
C VAL A 66 -20.55 4.46 -5.54
N THR A 67 -19.29 4.72 -5.84
CA THR A 67 -18.80 6.04 -6.27
C THR A 67 -18.78 6.23 -7.79
N GLY A 68 -19.33 5.32 -8.57
CA GLY A 68 -19.30 5.41 -10.02
C GLY A 68 -17.90 5.26 -10.64
N GLY A 69 -17.05 4.42 -10.05
CA GLY A 69 -15.73 4.08 -10.59
C GLY A 69 -14.53 4.68 -9.86
N LYS A 70 -14.71 5.64 -8.98
CA LYS A 70 -13.61 6.25 -8.19
C LYS A 70 -13.03 5.23 -7.21
N ARG A 71 -11.71 5.24 -7.05
CA ARG A 71 -10.98 4.46 -6.04
C ARG A 71 -10.69 5.31 -4.81
N ILE A 72 -10.38 4.68 -3.68
CA ILE A 72 -9.93 5.39 -2.47
C ILE A 72 -8.76 6.34 -2.79
N GLY A 73 -7.78 5.88 -3.56
CA GLY A 73 -6.64 6.69 -3.96
C GLY A 73 -7.02 7.94 -4.76
N ASP A 74 -8.04 7.86 -5.61
CA ASP A 74 -8.51 9.01 -6.40
C ASP A 74 -9.21 10.04 -5.50
N ILE A 75 -9.99 9.58 -4.51
CA ILE A 75 -10.62 10.44 -3.50
C ILE A 75 -9.55 11.12 -2.63
N LEU A 76 -8.54 10.39 -2.18
CA LEU A 76 -7.44 10.95 -1.39
C LEU A 76 -6.61 11.96 -2.18
N ARG A 77 -6.41 11.71 -3.47
CA ARG A 77 -5.70 12.64 -4.38
C ARG A 77 -6.49 13.93 -4.57
N ALA A 78 -7.80 13.84 -4.79
CA ALA A 78 -8.68 15.00 -4.91
C ALA A 78 -8.65 15.87 -3.65
N ASN A 79 -8.51 15.26 -2.48
CA ASN A 79 -8.42 15.95 -1.18
C ASN A 79 -6.97 16.31 -0.76
N LYS A 80 -5.96 16.11 -1.63
CA LYS A 80 -4.54 16.37 -1.36
C LYS A 80 -3.99 15.63 -0.11
N LEU A 81 -4.54 14.45 0.18
CA LEU A 81 -4.15 13.60 1.30
C LEU A 81 -3.33 12.37 0.86
N GLU A 82 -2.90 12.34 -0.39
CA GLU A 82 -2.05 11.27 -0.90
C GLU A 82 -0.62 11.44 -0.36
N SER A 83 0.04 10.34 0.02
CA SER A 83 1.44 10.36 0.42
C SER A 83 2.35 10.50 -0.82
N GLU A 84 3.47 11.21 -0.67
CA GLU A 84 4.49 11.38 -1.72
C GLU A 84 5.05 10.03 -2.17
N ILE A 85 5.29 9.13 -1.22
CA ILE A 85 5.76 7.77 -1.49
C ILE A 85 4.55 6.82 -1.47
N PRO A 86 4.39 5.94 -2.49
CA PRO A 86 3.36 4.91 -2.47
C PRO A 86 3.42 4.04 -1.21
N GLU A 87 2.25 3.73 -0.61
CA GLU A 87 2.17 3.01 0.67
C GLU A 87 2.84 1.64 0.63
N ASP A 88 2.69 0.90 -0.47
CA ASP A 88 3.32 -0.41 -0.65
C ASP A 88 4.86 -0.34 -0.65
N LEU A 89 5.41 0.71 -1.27
CA LEU A 89 6.84 0.97 -1.27
C LEU A 89 7.31 1.39 0.13
N ARG A 90 6.56 2.27 0.80
CA ARG A 90 6.83 2.73 2.16
C ARG A 90 6.86 1.55 3.14
N ASP A 91 5.88 0.67 3.09
CA ASP A 91 5.80 -0.51 3.97
C ASP A 91 6.99 -1.47 3.78
N LEU A 92 7.46 -1.65 2.54
CA LEU A 92 8.65 -2.46 2.28
C LEU A 92 9.92 -1.78 2.80
N MET A 93 10.03 -0.46 2.67
CA MET A 93 11.17 0.29 3.21
C MET A 93 11.22 0.21 4.73
N ILE A 94 10.09 0.37 5.43
CA ILE A 94 10.00 0.20 6.90
C ILE A 94 10.47 -1.19 7.31
N LYS A 95 10.01 -2.23 6.63
CA LYS A 95 10.43 -3.61 6.91
C LYS A 95 11.92 -3.84 6.64
N ALA A 96 12.47 -3.22 5.60
CA ALA A 96 13.89 -3.32 5.28
C ALA A 96 14.75 -2.64 6.37
N LEU A 97 14.32 -1.49 6.89
CA LEU A 97 14.99 -0.81 8.01
C LEU A 97 14.95 -1.65 9.28
N GLY A 98 13.80 -2.22 9.63
CA GLY A 98 13.69 -3.13 10.78
C GLY A 98 14.62 -4.34 10.67
N LEU A 99 14.75 -4.93 9.46
CA LEU A 99 15.70 -6.03 9.22
C LEU A 99 17.16 -5.58 9.32
N ARG A 100 17.50 -4.36 8.87
CA ARG A 100 18.86 -3.81 9.02
C ARG A 100 19.23 -3.61 10.47
N LYS A 101 18.31 -3.03 11.26
CA LYS A 101 18.48 -2.87 12.70
C LYS A 101 18.69 -4.22 13.39
N HIS A 102 17.87 -5.21 13.07
CA HIS A 102 18.05 -6.56 13.60
C HIS A 102 19.41 -7.17 13.25
N LEU A 103 19.88 -7.00 12.01
CA LEU A 103 21.16 -7.54 11.56
C LEU A 103 22.37 -6.81 12.14
N SER A 104 22.23 -5.55 12.57
CA SER A 104 23.31 -4.85 13.30
C SER A 104 23.52 -5.43 14.70
N GLU A 105 22.46 -5.95 15.31
CA GLU A 105 22.52 -6.61 16.63
C GLU A 105 22.85 -8.10 16.47
N ASN A 106 22.44 -8.74 15.38
CA ASN A 106 22.55 -10.18 15.12
C ASN A 106 23.26 -10.47 13.78
N ALA A 107 24.55 -10.20 13.72
CA ALA A 107 25.35 -10.27 12.48
C ALA A 107 25.41 -11.69 11.85
N ASN A 108 25.24 -12.73 12.64
CA ASN A 108 25.32 -14.13 12.22
C ASN A 108 23.98 -14.70 11.67
N ASP A 109 22.90 -13.90 11.63
CA ASP A 109 21.60 -14.34 11.12
C ASP A 109 21.58 -14.35 9.59
N LEU A 110 22.07 -15.45 9.01
CA LEU A 110 22.10 -15.65 7.56
C LEU A 110 20.71 -15.69 6.92
N HIS A 111 19.69 -16.16 7.66
CA HIS A 111 18.33 -16.20 7.17
C HIS A 111 17.79 -14.79 6.92
N ASN A 112 17.88 -13.91 7.90
CA ASN A 112 17.41 -12.53 7.77
C ASN A 112 18.30 -11.70 6.84
N LYS A 113 19.60 -11.97 6.75
CA LYS A 113 20.48 -11.39 5.74
C LYS A 113 19.96 -11.67 4.31
N ARG A 114 19.57 -12.93 4.04
CA ARG A 114 18.95 -13.26 2.75
C ARG A 114 17.59 -12.60 2.57
N GLN A 115 16.76 -12.49 3.61
CA GLN A 115 15.48 -11.79 3.54
C GLN A 115 15.65 -10.31 3.20
N LEU A 116 16.65 -9.64 3.77
CA LEU A 116 16.97 -8.25 3.46
C LEU A 116 17.29 -8.08 1.97
N HIS A 117 18.18 -8.90 1.41
CA HIS A 117 18.48 -8.85 -0.03
C HIS A 117 17.25 -9.05 -0.93
N LEU A 118 16.35 -9.98 -0.55
CA LEU A 118 15.12 -10.21 -1.29
C LEU A 118 14.17 -9.00 -1.17
N MET A 119 14.11 -8.35 -0.02
CA MET A 119 13.27 -7.18 0.19
C MET A 119 13.79 -5.96 -0.58
N GLU A 120 15.09 -5.70 -0.54
CA GLU A 120 15.72 -4.65 -1.34
C GLU A 120 15.53 -4.86 -2.85
N SER A 121 15.60 -6.10 -3.31
CA SER A 121 15.30 -6.44 -4.70
C SER A 121 13.85 -6.11 -5.08
N LYS A 122 12.87 -6.34 -4.18
CA LYS A 122 11.47 -5.94 -4.38
C LYS A 122 11.32 -4.43 -4.41
N ILE A 123 11.97 -3.71 -3.50
CA ILE A 123 11.96 -2.24 -3.45
C ILE A 123 12.49 -1.68 -4.77
N ARG A 124 13.66 -2.10 -5.25
CA ARG A 124 14.26 -1.62 -6.50
C ARG A 124 13.34 -1.84 -7.71
N ARG A 125 12.61 -2.96 -7.77
CA ARG A 125 11.65 -3.22 -8.85
C ARG A 125 10.41 -2.35 -8.75
N LEU A 126 9.88 -2.11 -7.55
CA LEU A 126 8.76 -1.17 -7.36
C LEU A 126 9.17 0.24 -7.72
N VAL A 127 10.35 0.67 -7.33
CA VAL A 127 10.92 1.97 -7.74
C VAL A 127 10.93 2.10 -9.26
N LYS A 128 11.49 1.13 -9.97
CA LYS A 128 11.52 1.12 -11.44
C LYS A 128 10.10 1.20 -12.04
N TYR A 129 9.12 0.55 -11.43
CA TYR A 129 7.73 0.63 -11.88
C TYR A 129 7.14 2.02 -11.64
N TYR A 130 7.35 2.61 -10.46
CA TYR A 130 6.79 3.92 -10.13
C TYR A 130 7.47 5.08 -10.83
N THR A 131 8.76 5.00 -11.12
CA THR A 131 9.45 5.97 -11.98
C THR A 131 8.97 5.86 -13.44
N GLY A 132 8.76 4.64 -13.95
CA GLY A 132 8.19 4.44 -15.29
C GLY A 132 6.72 4.87 -15.42
N SER A 133 5.93 4.83 -14.33
CA SER A 133 4.54 5.31 -14.31
C SER A 133 4.41 6.80 -13.99
N GLY A 134 5.50 7.53 -13.78
CA GLY A 134 5.52 8.96 -13.46
C GLY A 134 5.05 9.29 -12.03
N ARG A 135 4.85 8.30 -11.16
CA ARG A 135 4.44 8.53 -9.77
C ARG A 135 5.60 8.93 -8.86
N LEU A 136 6.80 8.53 -9.20
CA LEU A 136 8.04 8.99 -8.59
C LEU A 136 8.85 9.79 -9.62
N PRO A 137 9.63 10.80 -9.20
CA PRO A 137 10.46 11.60 -10.12
C PRO A 137 11.49 10.73 -10.82
N ALA A 138 11.85 11.17 -12.06
CA ALA A 138 12.81 10.50 -12.91
C ALA A 138 14.15 10.47 -12.26
N GLY A 139 14.81 9.82 -11.70
CA GLY A 139 16.08 9.83 -10.93
C GLY A 139 15.94 9.44 -9.48
N TRP A 140 14.73 9.21 -9.01
CA TRP A 140 14.52 8.69 -7.66
C TRP A 140 15.11 7.27 -7.52
N SER A 141 16.00 7.10 -6.56
CA SER A 141 16.65 5.81 -6.29
C SER A 141 16.54 5.45 -4.81
N TYR A 142 16.35 4.19 -4.52
CA TYR A 142 16.36 3.70 -3.15
C TYR A 142 17.79 3.67 -2.61
N LYS A 143 18.04 4.50 -1.60
CA LYS A 143 19.26 4.48 -0.80
C LYS A 143 18.89 4.10 0.64
N PRO A 144 19.46 3.04 1.19
CA PRO A 144 19.11 2.57 2.53
C PRO A 144 19.37 3.61 3.63
N GLU A 145 20.44 4.39 3.50
CA GLU A 145 20.85 5.41 4.45
C GLU A 145 19.89 6.60 4.54
N THR A 146 19.33 7.00 3.39
CA THR A 146 18.37 8.10 3.33
C THR A 146 16.91 7.66 3.56
N SER A 147 16.66 6.34 3.55
CA SER A 147 15.30 5.81 3.71
C SER A 147 14.71 6.10 5.10
N GLU A 148 15.54 6.21 6.12
CA GLU A 148 15.13 6.55 7.49
C GLU A 148 14.58 7.98 7.57
N ILE A 149 15.26 8.92 6.95
CA ILE A 149 14.85 10.33 6.87
C ILE A 149 13.57 10.50 6.04
N LEU A 150 13.44 9.74 4.95
CA LEU A 150 12.26 9.78 4.09
C LEU A 150 11.00 9.20 4.77
N LEU A 151 11.17 8.31 5.73
CA LEU A 151 10.07 7.65 6.43
C LEU A 151 9.65 8.39 7.70
N SER A 152 10.51 9.24 8.26
CA SER A 152 10.21 10.08 9.44
C SER A 152 9.39 11.34 9.10
N ARG A 153 9.27 11.67 7.81
CA ARG A 153 8.39 12.71 7.27
C ARG A 153 6.98 12.15 7.04
#